data_3e99aecbca056eadf925af2d0fcbd061
#
_entry.id   3e99aecbca056eadf925af2d0fcbd061
#
_cell.length_a   1.000
_cell.length_b   1.000
_cell.length_c   1.000
_cell.angle_alpha   90.00
_cell.angle_beta   90.00
_cell.angle_gamma   90.00
#
_symmetry.space_group_name_H-M   'P 1'
#
loop_
_entity.id
_entity.type
_entity.pdbx_description
1 polymer ?
#
loop_
_entity_poly.entity_id
_entity_poly.type
_entity_poly.pdbx_seq_one_letter_code
_entity_poly.pdbx_strand_id
1 'polypeptide(L)'
;MVDHARARRLAERIKVLAAEALAKVVKDPDLGFVTFTDVRVTPDLSQARLYYTIFGSDLEVARSKEILEANRGRLRGEIGKHLGIRITPTIELISDEVPETADAMNELLAEARRRDEELEKLAKNAQPAGEKDPYLKKPSDG
;
A
#
# COMPACT_ATOMS: atom_id res chain seq x y z
N MET A 1 23.28 -12.47 0.20
CA MET A 1 23.78 -11.22 0.74
C MET A 1 22.89 -10.06 0.35
N VAL A 2 22.56 -9.20 1.27
CA VAL A 2 21.73 -8.06 0.97
C VAL A 2 22.56 -6.91 0.41
N ASP A 3 21.98 -6.18 -0.53
CA ASP A 3 22.68 -5.07 -1.18
C ASP A 3 21.71 -3.90 -1.33
N HIS A 4 21.76 -3.00 -0.37
CA HIS A 4 20.84 -1.86 -0.34
C HIS A 4 21.08 -0.87 -1.48
N ALA A 5 22.32 -0.68 -1.88
CA ALA A 5 22.64 0.23 -2.98
C ALA A 5 22.09 -0.31 -4.30
N ARG A 6 22.25 -1.60 -4.50
CA ARG A 6 21.74 -2.25 -5.70
C ARG A 6 20.22 -2.23 -5.74
N ALA A 7 19.59 -2.48 -4.58
CA ALA A 7 18.13 -2.43 -4.48
C ALA A 7 17.61 -1.05 -4.81
N ARG A 8 18.30 0.00 -4.35
CA ARG A 8 17.89 1.37 -4.63
C ARG A 8 18.02 1.71 -6.10
N ARG A 9 19.09 1.30 -6.75
CA ARG A 9 19.26 1.53 -8.18
C ARG A 9 18.20 0.80 -8.98
N LEU A 10 17.89 -0.44 -8.58
CA LEU A 10 16.87 -1.22 -9.23
C LEU A 10 15.50 -0.56 -9.06
N ALA A 11 15.22 -0.03 -7.87
CA ALA A 11 13.96 0.66 -7.60
C ALA A 11 13.78 1.86 -8.53
N GLU A 12 14.82 2.67 -8.72
CA GLU A 12 14.75 3.81 -9.62
C GLU A 12 14.47 3.37 -11.05
N ARG A 13 15.11 2.31 -11.48
CA ARG A 13 14.89 1.80 -12.82
C ARG A 13 13.48 1.24 -12.99
N ILE A 14 12.99 0.51 -12.00
CA ILE A 14 11.64 -0.04 -12.03
C ILE A 14 10.61 1.07 -12.10
N LYS A 15 10.84 2.17 -11.39
CA LYS A 15 9.90 3.29 -11.39
C LYS A 15 9.69 3.83 -12.81
N VAL A 16 10.77 4.02 -13.54
CA VAL A 16 10.68 4.48 -14.93
C VAL A 16 10.00 3.44 -15.80
N LEU A 17 10.42 2.19 -15.69
CA LEU A 17 9.87 1.12 -16.50
C LEU A 17 8.40 0.85 -16.20
N ALA A 18 7.98 1.04 -14.95
CA ALA A 18 6.59 0.85 -14.58
C ALA A 18 5.68 1.85 -15.28
N ALA A 19 6.09 3.10 -15.35
CA ALA A 19 5.30 4.11 -16.05
C ALA A 19 5.18 3.79 -17.54
N GLU A 20 6.26 3.37 -18.15
CA GLU A 20 6.27 2.99 -19.56
C GLU A 20 5.45 1.73 -19.80
N ALA A 21 5.59 0.76 -18.92
CA ALA A 21 4.85 -0.49 -19.03
C ALA A 21 3.35 -0.26 -18.91
N LEU A 22 2.94 0.59 -17.99
CA LEU A 22 1.54 0.90 -17.81
C LEU A 22 0.93 1.45 -19.10
N ALA A 23 1.60 2.39 -19.73
CA ALA A 23 1.13 2.98 -20.97
C ALA A 23 1.07 1.96 -22.10
N LYS A 24 1.95 0.97 -22.06
CA LYS A 24 2.05 -0.02 -23.11
C LYS A 24 1.08 -1.18 -22.98
N VAL A 25 0.89 -1.69 -21.76
CA VAL A 25 0.11 -2.92 -21.58
C VAL A 25 -1.32 -2.71 -21.10
N VAL A 26 -1.61 -1.56 -20.50
CA VAL A 26 -2.96 -1.29 -20.01
C VAL A 26 -3.64 -0.29 -20.94
N LYS A 27 -4.62 -0.79 -21.70
CA LYS A 27 -5.34 0.02 -22.70
C LYS A 27 -6.80 0.22 -22.34
N ASP A 28 -7.12 0.12 -21.06
CA ASP A 28 -8.50 0.26 -20.62
C ASP A 28 -8.88 1.73 -20.54
N PRO A 29 -9.95 2.16 -21.25
CA PRO A 29 -10.36 3.57 -21.23
C PRO A 29 -10.86 4.04 -19.86
N ASP A 30 -11.20 3.10 -18.98
CA ASP A 30 -11.67 3.44 -17.64
C ASP A 30 -10.50 3.72 -16.68
N LEU A 31 -9.27 3.49 -17.11
CA LEU A 31 -8.12 3.77 -16.29
C LEU A 31 -7.92 5.28 -16.18
N GLY A 32 -7.90 5.79 -14.94
CA GLY A 32 -7.64 7.19 -14.68
C GLY A 32 -6.17 7.53 -14.83
N PHE A 33 -5.81 8.71 -14.38
CA PHE A 33 -4.43 9.16 -14.47
C PHE A 33 -3.64 8.60 -13.31
N VAL A 34 -2.76 7.65 -13.60
CA VAL A 34 -1.95 6.95 -12.59
C VAL A 34 -0.53 7.48 -12.60
N THR A 35 -0.01 7.79 -11.42
CA THR A 35 1.37 8.22 -11.25
C THR A 35 2.04 7.30 -10.24
N PHE A 36 3.18 6.72 -10.60
CA PHE A 36 3.97 5.96 -9.65
C PHE A 36 4.83 6.94 -8.87
N THR A 37 4.58 7.03 -7.57
CA THR A 37 5.21 8.02 -6.71
C THR A 37 6.52 7.53 -6.10
N ASP A 38 6.62 6.23 -5.87
CA ASP A 38 7.82 5.67 -5.27
C ASP A 38 7.88 4.18 -5.60
N VAL A 39 9.08 3.62 -5.54
CA VAL A 39 9.27 2.19 -5.70
C VAL A 39 10.28 1.75 -4.65
N ARG A 40 9.98 0.66 -3.97
CA ARG A 40 10.87 0.09 -2.97
C ARG A 40 11.14 -1.36 -3.30
N VAL A 41 12.40 -1.72 -3.34
CA VAL A 41 12.83 -3.08 -3.64
C VAL A 41 13.49 -3.65 -2.40
N THR A 42 13.15 -4.89 -2.06
CA THR A 42 13.76 -5.55 -0.92
C THR A 42 15.25 -5.78 -1.19
N PRO A 43 16.09 -5.79 -0.15
CA PRO A 43 17.54 -5.95 -0.36
C PRO A 43 17.95 -7.23 -1.06
N ASP A 44 17.14 -8.28 -0.95
CA ASP A 44 17.39 -9.54 -1.67
C ASP A 44 16.87 -9.50 -3.11
N LEU A 45 16.26 -8.38 -3.52
CA LEU A 45 15.73 -8.15 -4.85
C LEU A 45 14.58 -9.07 -5.23
N SER A 46 13.89 -9.64 -4.25
CA SER A 46 12.80 -10.58 -4.52
C SER A 46 11.45 -9.92 -4.68
N GLN A 47 11.26 -8.74 -4.08
CA GLN A 47 9.98 -8.04 -4.13
C GLN A 47 10.17 -6.56 -4.42
N ALA A 48 9.25 -6.02 -5.22
CA ALA A 48 9.22 -4.60 -5.52
C ALA A 48 7.84 -4.07 -5.18
N ARG A 49 7.80 -3.02 -4.39
CA ARG A 49 6.55 -2.34 -4.02
C ARG A 49 6.46 -1.05 -4.81
N LEU A 50 5.40 -0.96 -5.61
CA LEU A 50 5.17 0.21 -6.45
C LEU A 50 4.05 1.04 -5.81
N TYR A 51 4.41 2.21 -5.35
CA TYR A 51 3.43 3.13 -4.76
C TYR A 51 2.90 4.03 -5.84
N TYR A 52 1.58 4.23 -5.86
CA TYR A 52 0.96 5.01 -6.92
C TYR A 52 -0.16 5.89 -6.38
N THR A 53 -0.45 6.95 -7.12
CA THR A 53 -1.62 7.78 -6.88
C THR A 53 -2.47 7.77 -8.15
N ILE A 54 -3.76 7.99 -7.99
CA ILE A 54 -4.68 8.07 -9.12
C ILE A 54 -5.45 9.37 -8.99
N PHE A 55 -5.44 10.15 -10.07
CA PHE A 55 -6.19 11.39 -10.12
C PHE A 55 -7.54 11.13 -10.78
N GLY A 56 -8.62 11.51 -10.13
CA GLY A 56 -9.97 11.32 -10.65
C GLY A 56 -10.98 11.29 -9.53
N SER A 57 -12.23 11.02 -9.89
CA SER A 57 -13.31 10.88 -8.92
C SER A 57 -13.12 9.59 -8.12
N ASP A 58 -13.87 9.46 -7.03
CA ASP A 58 -13.79 8.27 -6.20
C ASP A 58 -14.10 7.00 -7.00
N LEU A 59 -15.08 7.08 -7.89
CA LEU A 59 -15.43 5.95 -8.73
C LEU A 59 -14.31 5.62 -9.72
N GLU A 60 -13.73 6.65 -10.32
CA GLU A 60 -12.60 6.45 -11.23
C GLU A 60 -11.40 5.85 -10.52
N VAL A 61 -11.12 6.30 -9.31
CA VAL A 61 -10.02 5.77 -8.50
C VAL A 61 -10.27 4.29 -8.20
N ALA A 62 -11.46 3.95 -7.73
CA ALA A 62 -11.79 2.57 -7.41
C ALA A 62 -11.67 1.66 -8.63
N ARG A 63 -12.19 2.11 -9.75
CA ARG A 63 -12.13 1.34 -11.00
C ARG A 63 -10.68 1.17 -11.46
N SER A 64 -9.90 2.23 -11.36
CA SER A 64 -8.49 2.18 -11.76
C SER A 64 -7.69 1.20 -10.92
N LYS A 65 -7.97 1.13 -9.62
CA LYS A 65 -7.30 0.16 -8.75
C LYS A 65 -7.58 -1.27 -9.20
N GLU A 66 -8.82 -1.56 -9.57
CA GLU A 66 -9.18 -2.87 -10.07
C GLU A 66 -8.44 -3.19 -11.36
N ILE A 67 -8.36 -2.22 -12.26
CA ILE A 67 -7.67 -2.40 -13.54
C ILE A 67 -6.20 -2.67 -13.31
N LEU A 68 -5.57 -1.91 -12.43
CA LEU A 68 -4.15 -2.10 -12.11
C LEU A 68 -3.90 -3.50 -11.55
N GLU A 69 -4.73 -3.94 -10.61
CA GLU A 69 -4.57 -5.24 -10.00
C GLU A 69 -4.76 -6.36 -11.02
N ALA A 70 -5.72 -6.20 -11.90
CA ALA A 70 -5.98 -7.18 -12.96
C ALA A 70 -4.80 -7.29 -13.95
N ASN A 71 -4.04 -6.23 -14.09
CA ASN A 71 -2.92 -6.18 -15.03
C ASN A 71 -1.55 -6.31 -14.36
N ARG A 72 -1.51 -6.61 -13.08
CA ARG A 72 -0.25 -6.69 -12.33
C ARG A 72 0.74 -7.65 -12.95
N GLY A 73 0.27 -8.82 -13.36
CA GLY A 73 1.13 -9.81 -13.99
C GLY A 73 1.72 -9.32 -15.30
N ARG A 74 0.91 -8.61 -16.09
CA ARG A 74 1.38 -8.05 -17.36
C ARG A 74 2.43 -6.96 -17.12
N LEU A 75 2.18 -6.13 -16.11
CA LEU A 75 3.14 -5.09 -15.73
C LEU A 75 4.47 -5.71 -15.34
N ARG A 76 4.42 -6.74 -14.51
CA ARG A 76 5.62 -7.44 -14.10
C ARG A 76 6.38 -8.00 -15.29
N GLY A 77 5.66 -8.64 -16.21
CA GLY A 77 6.27 -9.21 -17.41
C GLY A 77 6.95 -8.15 -18.28
N GLU A 78 6.27 -7.03 -18.47
CA GLU A 78 6.80 -5.96 -19.30
C GLU A 78 8.03 -5.32 -18.65
N ILE A 79 7.96 -5.07 -17.34
CA ILE A 79 9.09 -4.53 -16.61
C ILE A 79 10.27 -5.48 -16.68
N GLY A 80 10.01 -6.77 -16.52
CA GLY A 80 11.06 -7.78 -16.56
C GLY A 80 11.82 -7.85 -17.87
N LYS A 81 11.11 -7.62 -18.97
CA LYS A 81 11.76 -7.61 -20.29
C LYS A 81 12.88 -6.59 -20.39
N HIS A 82 12.74 -5.48 -19.69
CA HIS A 82 13.66 -4.37 -19.80
C HIS A 82 14.64 -4.27 -18.64
N LEU A 83 14.47 -5.08 -17.60
CA LEU A 83 15.37 -5.03 -16.46
C LEU A 83 16.72 -5.69 -16.71
N GLY A 84 16.76 -6.70 -17.55
CA GLY A 84 18.00 -7.39 -17.85
C GLY A 84 18.56 -8.18 -16.67
N ILE A 85 17.73 -8.54 -15.71
CA ILE A 85 18.15 -9.36 -14.58
C ILE A 85 17.52 -10.74 -14.69
N ARG A 86 18.13 -11.68 -14.01
CA ARG A 86 17.76 -13.09 -14.15
C ARG A 86 16.35 -13.38 -13.66
N ILE A 87 16.00 -12.83 -12.52
CA ILE A 87 14.68 -13.05 -11.91
C ILE A 87 14.03 -11.71 -11.67
N THR A 88 12.84 -11.54 -12.24
CA THR A 88 12.08 -10.30 -12.02
C THR A 88 11.44 -10.34 -10.63
N PRO A 89 11.58 -9.27 -9.83
CA PRO A 89 10.93 -9.22 -8.54
C PRO A 89 9.42 -9.36 -8.65
N THR A 90 8.81 -9.88 -7.62
CA THR A 90 7.36 -9.89 -7.52
C THR A 90 6.89 -8.44 -7.34
N ILE A 91 5.88 -8.06 -8.09
CA ILE A 91 5.38 -6.68 -8.05
C ILE A 91 4.17 -6.60 -7.14
N GLU A 92 4.21 -5.64 -6.23
CA GLU A 92 3.08 -5.33 -5.36
C GLU A 92 2.68 -3.88 -5.62
N LEU A 93 1.39 -3.64 -5.84
CA LEU A 93 0.88 -2.31 -6.12
C LEU A 93 0.22 -1.76 -4.86
N ILE A 94 0.67 -0.60 -4.41
CA ILE A 94 0.19 -0.01 -3.16
C ILE A 94 -0.29 1.40 -3.45
N SER A 95 -1.54 1.68 -3.08
CA SER A 95 -2.09 3.01 -3.25
C SER A 95 -1.48 3.97 -2.23
N ASP A 96 -0.91 5.05 -2.75
CA ASP A 96 -0.29 6.09 -1.92
C ASP A 96 -1.21 7.30 -1.91
N GLU A 97 -2.44 7.08 -1.45
CA GLU A 97 -3.46 8.11 -1.44
C GLU A 97 -3.28 9.08 -0.29
N VAL A 98 -3.35 10.37 -0.63
CA VAL A 98 -3.41 11.42 0.36
C VAL A 98 -4.84 11.96 0.32
N PRO A 99 -5.55 12.00 1.47
CA PRO A 99 -6.91 12.51 1.48
C PRO A 99 -6.92 13.98 1.06
N GLU A 100 -7.70 14.28 0.02
CA GLU A 100 -7.79 15.64 -0.47
C GLU A 100 -9.04 16.35 -0.01
N THR A 101 -9.99 15.60 0.55
CA THR A 101 -11.24 16.16 1.04
C THR A 101 -11.41 15.88 2.52
N ALA A 102 -12.23 16.72 3.17
CA ALA A 102 -12.54 16.51 4.58
C ALA A 102 -13.23 15.16 4.81
N ASP A 103 -14.06 14.73 3.88
CA ASP A 103 -14.76 13.46 4.02
C ASP A 103 -13.80 12.28 3.96
N ALA A 104 -12.85 12.31 3.05
CA ALA A 104 -11.86 11.25 2.97
C ALA A 104 -11.00 11.21 4.22
N MET A 105 -10.64 12.39 4.74
CA MET A 105 -9.87 12.48 5.98
C MET A 105 -10.68 11.93 7.14
N ASN A 106 -11.94 12.27 7.22
CA ASN A 106 -12.83 11.79 8.28
C ASN A 106 -12.97 10.26 8.24
N GLU A 107 -13.06 9.69 7.05
CA GLU A 107 -13.14 8.25 6.91
C GLU A 107 -11.89 7.56 7.44
N LEU A 108 -10.72 8.10 7.12
CA LEU A 108 -9.46 7.54 7.60
C LEU A 108 -9.36 7.65 9.12
N LEU A 109 -9.78 8.78 9.68
CA LEU A 109 -9.76 8.95 11.11
C LEU A 109 -10.75 8.03 11.81
N ALA A 110 -11.92 7.84 11.22
CA ALA A 110 -12.91 6.93 11.77
C ALA A 110 -12.40 5.49 11.76
N GLU A 111 -11.73 5.10 10.70
CA GLU A 111 -11.14 3.77 10.62
C GLU A 111 -10.04 3.58 11.65
N ALA A 112 -9.19 4.58 11.81
CA ALA A 112 -8.13 4.53 12.81
C ALA A 112 -8.72 4.40 14.21
N ARG A 113 -9.79 5.15 14.50
CA ARG A 113 -10.45 5.05 15.79
C ARG A 113 -11.04 3.67 16.02
N ARG A 114 -11.66 3.08 15.01
CA ARG A 114 -12.21 1.74 15.14
C ARG A 114 -11.13 0.72 15.46
N ARG A 115 -9.98 0.84 14.83
CA ARG A 115 -8.86 -0.05 15.12
C ARG A 115 -8.36 0.12 16.55
N ASP A 116 -8.26 1.37 16.99
CA ASP A 116 -7.83 1.65 18.34
C ASP A 116 -8.80 1.08 19.37
N GLU A 117 -10.11 1.23 19.11
CA GLU A 117 -11.13 0.68 19.97
C GLU A 117 -11.07 -0.84 20.03
N GLU A 118 -10.84 -1.47 18.90
CA GLU A 118 -10.69 -2.91 18.86
C GLU A 118 -9.48 -3.38 19.65
N LEU A 119 -8.39 -2.65 19.52
CA LEU A 119 -7.19 -2.96 20.28
C LEU A 119 -7.41 -2.81 21.78
N GLU A 120 -8.15 -1.77 22.17
CA GLU A 120 -8.48 -1.57 23.57
C GLU A 120 -9.34 -2.70 24.10
N LYS A 121 -10.32 -3.13 23.32
CA LYS A 121 -11.16 -4.25 23.72
C LYS A 121 -10.37 -5.53 23.88
N LEU A 122 -9.45 -5.78 22.96
CA LEU A 122 -8.60 -6.95 23.06
C LEU A 122 -7.71 -6.88 24.29
N ALA A 123 -7.18 -5.70 24.58
CA ALA A 123 -6.35 -5.51 25.75
C ALA A 123 -7.13 -5.76 27.03
N LYS A 124 -8.36 -5.25 27.09
CA LYS A 124 -9.22 -5.48 28.26
C LYS A 124 -9.56 -6.92 28.43
N ASN A 125 -9.88 -7.60 27.34
CA ASN A 125 -10.23 -9.01 27.40
C ASN A 125 -9.03 -9.88 27.76
N ALA A 126 -7.84 -9.43 27.46
CA ALA A 126 -6.63 -10.18 27.74
C ALA A 126 -6.14 -9.99 29.15
N GLN A 127 -6.67 -9.01 29.88
CA GLN A 127 -6.22 -8.77 31.24
C GLN A 127 -6.72 -9.86 32.16
N PRO A 128 -5.89 -10.33 33.08
CA PRO A 128 -6.33 -11.29 34.08
C PRO A 128 -7.47 -10.72 34.92
N ALA A 129 -8.41 -11.53 35.21
CA ALA A 129 -9.54 -11.11 35.99
C ALA A 129 -9.15 -10.56 37.35
N GLY A 130 -8.10 -11.10 37.92
CA GLY A 130 -7.64 -10.65 39.20
C GLY A 130 -6.94 -9.33 39.16
N GLU A 131 -6.66 -8.87 38.01
CA GLU A 131 -5.93 -7.63 37.82
C GLU A 131 -6.85 -6.43 37.83
N LYS A 132 -7.87 -6.48 38.55
CA LYS A 132 -8.71 -5.37 38.69
C LYS A 132 -7.93 -4.19 39.08
N ASP A 133 -8.01 -3.19 38.30
CA ASP A 133 -7.31 -1.98 38.58
C ASP A 133 -7.90 -1.30 39.80
N PRO A 134 -7.18 -1.21 40.88
CA PRO A 134 -7.69 -0.60 42.07
C PRO A 134 -7.93 0.90 41.93
N TYR A 135 -7.38 1.48 40.92
CA TYR A 135 -7.57 2.89 40.67
C TYR A 135 -8.90 3.18 40.02
N LEU A 136 -9.47 2.18 39.55
CA LEU A 136 -10.74 2.35 38.90
C LEU A 136 -11.87 2.20 39.82
N LYS A 137 -11.62 1.81 40.96
CA LYS A 137 -12.51 1.47 41.72
C LYS A 137 -13.01 2.10 42.47
N LYS A 138 -12.61 2.15 42.17
CA LYS A 138 -13.11 2.43 42.76
C LYS A 138 -13.72 3.00 43.00
N PRO A 139 -13.81 3.20 42.85
CA PRO A 139 -14.42 3.78 43.24
C PRO A 139 -15.07 3.85 43.69
N SER A 140 -14.90 3.78 43.71
CA SER A 140 -15.38 3.72 44.13
C SER A 140 -15.60 3.36 44.49
N ASP A 141 -15.19 3.25 44.48
CA ASP A 141 -15.26 2.86 44.76
C ASP A 141 -15.30 2.74 44.98
N GLY A 142 -14.83 2.98 44.91
CA GLY A 142 -14.72 2.98 45.00
C GLY A 142 -14.68 2.83 45.01
#